data_e3e5dec3ea86bd6484d5a7fe14d2fa43
#
_entry.id   e3e5dec3ea86bd6484d5a7fe14d2fa43
#
_cell.length_a   1.000
_cell.length_b   1.000
_cell.length_c   1.000
_cell.angle_alpha   90.00
_cell.angle_beta   90.00
_cell.angle_gamma   90.00
#
_symmetry.space_group_name_H-M   'P 1'
#
loop_
_entity.id
_entity.type
_entity.pdbx_description
1 polymer ?
#
loop_
_entity_poly.entity_id
_entity_poly.type
_entity_poly.pdbx_seq_one_letter_code
_entity_poly.pdbx_strand_id
1 'polypeptide(L)'
;MSKDISIKNGAKLNLKGCASKEFGVAKKSLTYALNPDDFFSLIPRMLVKEGDKVSLGQPIFYDKNDEDVKIVSPVSGIVKEIVRGAKRKILNVIIQKEGDDILKFDIPGFSKLSKEKIIELLIDSGSLSYIKQRPYNIIAKPNNWTGKELLLIFKRVLS
;
A
#
# COMPACT_ATOMS: atom_id res chain seq x y z
N MET A 1 18.81 21.22 -22.47
CA MET A 1 17.49 21.10 -23.15
C MET A 1 17.18 19.61 -23.28
N SER A 2 16.19 19.11 -22.57
CA SER A 2 15.69 17.74 -22.76
C SER A 2 14.88 17.70 -24.07
N LYS A 3 15.20 16.76 -24.97
CA LYS A 3 14.38 16.50 -26.15
C LYS A 3 13.21 15.60 -25.71
N ASP A 4 12.00 16.10 -25.87
CA ASP A 4 10.81 15.26 -25.72
C ASP A 4 10.76 14.24 -26.85
N ILE A 5 10.80 12.94 -26.50
CA ILE A 5 10.70 11.85 -27.45
C ILE A 5 9.24 11.39 -27.45
N SER A 6 8.53 11.65 -28.55
CA SER A 6 7.17 11.15 -28.76
C SER A 6 7.22 9.80 -29.46
N ILE A 7 6.75 8.74 -28.80
CA ILE A 7 6.61 7.39 -29.38
C ILE A 7 5.19 7.26 -29.94
N LYS A 8 5.06 7.24 -31.27
CA LYS A 8 3.75 7.13 -31.96
C LYS A 8 3.18 5.71 -31.93
N ASN A 9 4.04 4.70 -31.89
CA ASN A 9 3.64 3.28 -31.88
C ASN A 9 4.17 2.61 -30.63
N GLY A 10 3.28 2.01 -29.85
CA GLY A 10 3.67 1.17 -28.70
C GLY A 10 4.35 -0.13 -29.15
N ALA A 11 5.20 -0.72 -28.32
CA ALA A 11 5.73 -2.05 -28.54
C ALA A 11 4.62 -3.09 -28.30
N LYS A 12 4.27 -3.88 -29.35
CA LYS A 12 3.39 -5.04 -29.20
C LYS A 12 4.24 -6.29 -28.96
N LEU A 13 4.03 -6.91 -27.82
CA LEU A 13 4.59 -8.24 -27.54
C LEU A 13 3.59 -9.29 -28.07
N ASN A 14 4.00 -10.08 -29.07
CA ASN A 14 3.21 -11.17 -29.62
C ASN A 14 3.28 -12.38 -28.68
N LEU A 15 2.55 -12.33 -27.56
CA LEU A 15 2.42 -13.46 -26.66
C LEU A 15 1.37 -14.43 -27.20
N LYS A 16 1.66 -15.74 -27.14
CA LYS A 16 0.67 -16.77 -27.45
C LYS A 16 -0.32 -16.87 -26.30
N GLY A 17 -1.61 -16.80 -26.61
CA GLY A 17 -2.70 -16.86 -25.65
C GLY A 17 -3.07 -15.50 -25.06
N CYS A 18 -4.26 -15.42 -24.50
CA CYS A 18 -4.75 -14.29 -23.74
C CYS A 18 -5.55 -14.81 -22.54
N ALA A 19 -5.57 -14.05 -21.45
CA ALA A 19 -6.44 -14.34 -20.33
C ALA A 19 -7.91 -14.18 -20.73
N SER A 20 -8.80 -15.00 -20.15
CA SER A 20 -10.25 -14.78 -20.32
C SER A 20 -10.62 -13.40 -19.77
N LYS A 21 -11.65 -12.77 -20.37
CA LYS A 21 -12.18 -11.48 -19.91
C LYS A 21 -13.23 -11.63 -18.80
N GLU A 22 -13.25 -12.78 -18.17
CA GLU A 22 -14.21 -13.12 -17.11
C GLU A 22 -13.60 -12.82 -15.74
N PHE A 23 -14.40 -12.27 -14.84
CA PHE A 23 -14.00 -12.09 -13.44
C PHE A 23 -14.19 -13.43 -12.70
N GLY A 24 -13.10 -14.03 -12.25
CA GLY A 24 -13.16 -15.20 -11.39
C GLY A 24 -13.55 -14.81 -9.96
N VAL A 25 -14.34 -15.69 -9.32
CA VAL A 25 -14.64 -15.56 -7.89
C VAL A 25 -13.58 -16.31 -7.10
N ALA A 26 -12.72 -15.58 -6.40
CA ALA A 26 -11.73 -16.19 -5.50
C ALA A 26 -12.40 -16.73 -4.23
N LYS A 27 -11.98 -17.91 -3.78
CA LYS A 27 -12.40 -18.43 -2.47
C LYS A 27 -11.86 -17.51 -1.37
N LYS A 28 -12.71 -17.17 -0.39
CA LYS A 28 -12.29 -16.40 0.78
C LYS A 28 -11.26 -17.22 1.58
N SER A 29 -10.11 -16.61 1.87
CA SER A 29 -9.10 -17.21 2.74
C SER A 29 -9.44 -16.93 4.20
N LEU A 30 -9.04 -17.85 5.09
CA LEU A 30 -9.12 -17.65 6.54
C LEU A 30 -7.87 -16.95 7.09
N THR A 31 -6.77 -16.97 6.34
CA THR A 31 -5.50 -16.37 6.76
C THR A 31 -4.94 -15.51 5.64
N TYR A 32 -4.33 -14.40 6.03
CA TYR A 32 -3.67 -13.44 5.15
C TYR A 32 -2.26 -13.19 5.66
N ALA A 33 -1.32 -13.02 4.76
CA ALA A 33 0.06 -12.72 5.11
C ALA A 33 0.50 -11.39 4.49
N LEU A 34 1.15 -10.55 5.29
CA LEU A 34 1.86 -9.37 4.83
C LEU A 34 3.34 -9.71 4.73
N ASN A 35 3.91 -9.60 3.54
CA ASN A 35 5.31 -9.81 3.30
C ASN A 35 6.02 -8.45 3.13
N PRO A 36 6.95 -8.07 4.04
CA PRO A 36 7.67 -6.80 3.89
C PRO A 36 8.53 -6.71 2.62
N ASP A 37 8.98 -7.84 2.07
CA ASP A 37 9.77 -7.86 0.83
C ASP A 37 8.98 -7.47 -0.43
N ASP A 38 7.64 -7.44 -0.36
CA ASP A 38 6.78 -6.91 -1.43
C ASP A 38 6.92 -5.39 -1.59
N PHE A 39 7.48 -4.72 -0.58
CA PHE A 39 7.72 -3.28 -0.55
C PHE A 39 9.22 -3.01 -0.72
N PHE A 40 9.62 -2.63 -1.91
CA PHE A 40 11.02 -2.39 -2.25
C PHE A 40 11.70 -1.41 -1.29
N SER A 41 12.87 -1.79 -0.76
CA SER A 41 13.70 -0.97 0.16
C SER A 41 13.09 -0.69 1.54
N LEU A 42 11.97 -1.33 1.92
CA LEU A 42 11.33 -1.14 3.22
C LEU A 42 12.01 -1.98 4.30
N ILE A 43 12.35 -1.37 5.44
CA ILE A 43 12.87 -2.05 6.64
C ILE A 43 11.79 -2.03 7.72
N PRO A 44 11.06 -3.15 7.96
CA PRO A 44 9.88 -3.14 8.80
C PRO A 44 10.19 -2.94 10.29
N ARG A 45 9.45 -2.03 10.93
CA ARG A 45 9.33 -1.86 12.37
C ARG A 45 7.91 -2.20 12.78
N MET A 46 7.77 -3.23 13.60
CA MET A 46 6.46 -3.72 14.05
C MET A 46 5.78 -2.75 15.00
N LEU A 47 4.47 -2.55 14.76
CA LEU A 47 3.55 -1.83 15.67
C LEU A 47 2.68 -2.78 16.48
N VAL A 48 2.62 -4.05 16.06
CA VAL A 48 1.78 -5.09 16.69
C VAL A 48 2.62 -6.29 17.11
N LYS A 49 2.07 -7.11 17.99
CA LYS A 49 2.64 -8.36 18.48
C LYS A 49 1.73 -9.54 18.11
N GLU A 50 2.26 -10.75 18.22
CA GLU A 50 1.45 -11.96 18.10
C GLU A 50 0.36 -11.98 19.19
N GLY A 51 -0.86 -12.34 18.79
CA GLY A 51 -2.06 -12.30 19.63
C GLY A 51 -2.82 -10.98 19.61
N ASP A 52 -2.26 -9.90 19.08
CA ASP A 52 -2.97 -8.62 19.00
C ASP A 52 -4.15 -8.68 18.04
N LYS A 53 -5.27 -8.09 18.44
CA LYS A 53 -6.43 -7.88 17.57
C LYS A 53 -6.21 -6.66 16.69
N VAL A 54 -6.49 -6.78 15.40
CA VAL A 54 -6.29 -5.72 14.40
C VAL A 54 -7.54 -5.53 13.57
N SER A 55 -7.82 -4.29 13.21
CA SER A 55 -8.91 -3.92 12.29
C SER A 55 -8.37 -3.78 10.87
N LEU A 56 -9.23 -3.96 9.87
CA LEU A 56 -8.90 -3.62 8.47
C LEU A 56 -8.49 -2.14 8.38
N GLY A 57 -7.34 -1.87 7.75
CA GLY A 57 -6.76 -0.53 7.66
C GLY A 57 -5.89 -0.11 8.84
N GLN A 58 -5.79 -0.90 9.91
CA GLN A 58 -4.92 -0.60 11.04
C GLN A 58 -3.44 -0.82 10.68
N PRO A 59 -2.51 0.11 11.01
CA PRO A 59 -1.08 -0.07 10.77
C PRO A 59 -0.51 -1.28 11.50
N ILE A 60 0.23 -2.12 10.77
CA ILE A 60 0.88 -3.34 11.27
C ILE A 60 2.37 -3.12 11.48
N PHE A 61 3.03 -2.47 10.53
CA PHE A 61 4.41 -2.05 10.62
C PHE A 61 4.65 -0.80 9.76
N TYR A 62 5.75 -0.12 10.01
CA TYR A 62 6.20 1.05 9.27
C TYR A 62 7.65 0.88 8.80
N ASP A 63 8.12 1.72 7.89
CA ASP A 63 9.52 1.73 7.46
C ASP A 63 10.41 2.41 8.50
N LYS A 64 11.46 1.73 8.96
CA LYS A 64 12.45 2.26 9.90
C LYS A 64 13.07 3.60 9.43
N ASN A 65 13.20 3.77 8.11
CA ASN A 65 13.83 4.95 7.51
C ASN A 65 12.84 6.10 7.26
N ASP A 66 11.53 5.82 7.33
CA ASP A 66 10.47 6.80 7.07
C ASP A 66 9.18 6.36 7.78
N GLU A 67 8.90 6.91 8.96
CA GLU A 67 7.77 6.53 9.80
C GLU A 67 6.41 6.87 9.17
N ASP A 68 6.37 7.74 8.17
CA ASP A 68 5.17 8.07 7.41
C ASP A 68 4.74 6.91 6.48
N VAL A 69 5.67 6.00 6.16
CA VAL A 69 5.38 4.83 5.33
C VAL A 69 4.85 3.69 6.20
N LYS A 70 3.53 3.63 6.35
CA LYS A 70 2.83 2.61 7.13
C LYS A 70 2.22 1.55 6.24
N ILE A 71 2.35 0.29 6.61
CA ILE A 71 1.69 -0.85 5.97
C ILE A 71 0.56 -1.31 6.87
N VAL A 72 -0.63 -1.34 6.31
CA VAL A 72 -1.88 -1.60 7.04
C VAL A 72 -2.42 -3.00 6.84
N SER A 73 -3.24 -3.46 7.78
CA SER A 73 -3.89 -4.76 7.70
C SER A 73 -4.91 -4.82 6.55
N PRO A 74 -4.86 -5.85 5.69
CA PRO A 74 -5.85 -6.06 4.64
C PRO A 74 -7.16 -6.67 5.15
N VAL A 75 -7.21 -7.10 6.40
CA VAL A 75 -8.39 -7.74 7.03
C VAL A 75 -8.44 -7.42 8.52
N SER A 76 -9.63 -7.53 9.10
CA SER A 76 -9.78 -7.61 10.55
C SER A 76 -9.47 -9.01 11.05
N GLY A 77 -8.88 -9.10 12.23
CA GLY A 77 -8.56 -10.40 12.80
C GLY A 77 -7.54 -10.34 13.92
N ILE A 78 -6.83 -11.45 14.10
CA ILE A 78 -5.80 -11.60 15.13
C ILE A 78 -4.46 -11.86 14.42
N VAL A 79 -3.40 -11.19 14.88
CA VAL A 79 -2.03 -11.48 14.45
C VAL A 79 -1.65 -12.86 14.99
N LYS A 80 -1.69 -13.86 14.12
CA LYS A 80 -1.45 -15.25 14.47
C LYS A 80 0.02 -15.53 14.72
N GLU A 81 0.89 -15.00 13.86
CA GLU A 81 2.31 -15.31 13.88
C GLU A 81 3.11 -14.22 13.15
N ILE A 82 4.30 -13.93 13.66
CA ILE A 82 5.30 -13.07 13.00
C ILE A 82 6.50 -13.94 12.62
N VAL A 83 6.49 -14.45 11.40
CA VAL A 83 7.55 -15.33 10.90
C VAL A 83 8.85 -14.57 10.73
N ARG A 84 9.91 -15.06 11.39
CA ARG A 84 11.24 -14.44 11.34
C ARG A 84 12.25 -15.39 10.73
N GLY A 85 13.10 -14.85 9.85
CA GLY A 85 14.22 -15.54 9.25
C GLY A 85 15.55 -15.24 9.93
N ALA A 86 16.62 -15.47 9.20
CA ALA A 86 17.99 -15.19 9.65
C ALA A 86 18.13 -13.73 10.10
N LYS A 87 18.96 -13.49 11.12
CA LYS A 87 19.21 -12.17 11.72
C LYS A 87 17.92 -11.45 12.16
N ARG A 88 16.88 -12.20 12.54
CA ARG A 88 15.56 -11.69 12.95
C ARG A 88 14.81 -10.89 11.87
N LYS A 89 15.15 -11.06 10.59
CA LYS A 89 14.41 -10.44 9.48
C LYS A 89 12.95 -10.92 9.52
N ILE A 90 12.00 -10.00 9.44
CA ILE A 90 10.59 -10.32 9.35
C ILE A 90 10.31 -10.79 7.92
N LEU A 91 9.83 -12.03 7.78
CA LEU A 91 9.46 -12.63 6.50
C LEU A 91 7.98 -12.45 6.20
N ASN A 92 7.13 -12.76 7.17
CA ASN A 92 5.69 -12.64 7.04
C ASN A 92 5.04 -12.23 8.36
N VAL A 93 3.96 -11.46 8.27
CA VAL A 93 3.04 -11.23 9.37
C VAL A 93 1.72 -11.90 9.00
N ILE A 94 1.38 -12.99 9.68
CA ILE A 94 0.20 -13.81 9.39
C ILE A 94 -0.95 -13.34 10.26
N ILE A 95 -2.06 -12.95 9.61
CA ILE A 95 -3.29 -12.50 10.26
C ILE A 95 -4.38 -13.52 9.98
N GLN A 96 -4.96 -14.08 11.04
CA GLN A 96 -6.16 -14.91 10.95
C GLN A 96 -7.37 -13.99 10.90
N LYS A 97 -8.14 -14.08 9.81
CA LYS A 97 -9.34 -13.25 9.64
C LYS A 97 -10.37 -13.59 10.72
N GLU A 98 -10.81 -12.55 11.46
CA GLU A 98 -11.87 -12.63 12.46
C GLU A 98 -12.59 -11.29 12.57
N GLY A 99 -13.91 -11.29 12.42
CA GLY A 99 -14.72 -10.08 12.42
C GLY A 99 -14.63 -9.28 11.13
N ASP A 100 -15.25 -8.10 11.15
CA ASP A 100 -15.32 -7.16 10.02
C ASP A 100 -15.11 -5.70 10.49
N ASP A 101 -14.31 -5.51 11.55
CA ASP A 101 -13.98 -4.19 12.08
C ASP A 101 -13.13 -3.41 11.06
N ILE A 102 -13.54 -2.20 10.74
CA ILE A 102 -12.88 -1.34 9.74
C ILE A 102 -12.45 -0.04 10.39
N LEU A 103 -11.19 0.34 10.22
CA LEU A 103 -10.73 1.67 10.60
C LEU A 103 -11.30 2.69 9.60
N LYS A 104 -12.15 3.58 10.11
CA LYS A 104 -12.81 4.61 9.29
C LYS A 104 -12.05 5.93 9.42
N PHE A 105 -11.87 6.60 8.30
CA PHE A 105 -11.32 7.94 8.22
C PHE A 105 -12.43 8.92 7.88
N ASP A 106 -12.50 10.06 8.60
CA ASP A 106 -13.42 11.15 8.25
C ASP A 106 -12.80 11.95 7.10
N ILE A 107 -13.41 11.83 5.93
CA ILE A 107 -12.96 12.51 4.71
C ILE A 107 -13.99 13.57 4.35
N PRO A 108 -13.75 14.84 4.74
CA PRO A 108 -14.61 15.95 4.27
C PRO A 108 -14.47 16.08 2.75
N GLY A 109 -15.52 16.58 2.08
CA GLY A 109 -15.57 16.68 0.61
C GLY A 109 -14.28 17.30 0.03
N PHE A 110 -13.79 16.74 -1.07
CA PHE A 110 -12.47 17.05 -1.68
C PHE A 110 -12.17 18.54 -1.90
N SER A 111 -13.18 19.33 -2.19
CA SER A 111 -13.02 20.79 -2.41
C SER A 111 -12.62 21.56 -1.15
N LYS A 112 -12.66 20.94 0.02
CA LYS A 112 -12.36 21.55 1.32
C LYS A 112 -11.04 21.06 1.94
N LEU A 113 -10.33 20.13 1.28
CA LEU A 113 -9.09 19.57 1.82
C LEU A 113 -7.89 20.44 1.44
N SER A 114 -7.10 20.83 2.43
CA SER A 114 -5.76 21.38 2.21
C SER A 114 -4.77 20.29 1.78
N LYS A 115 -3.65 20.70 1.18
CA LYS A 115 -2.56 19.78 0.78
C LYS A 115 -2.08 18.95 1.97
N GLU A 116 -1.86 19.60 3.09
CA GLU A 116 -1.37 19.00 4.33
C GLU A 116 -2.33 17.92 4.84
N LYS A 117 -3.63 18.21 4.83
CA LYS A 117 -4.65 17.26 5.26
C LYS A 117 -4.76 16.04 4.33
N ILE A 118 -4.53 16.25 3.04
CA ILE A 118 -4.48 15.15 2.08
C ILE A 118 -3.28 14.23 2.38
N ILE A 119 -2.11 14.81 2.62
CA ILE A 119 -0.90 14.04 2.95
C ILE A 119 -1.10 13.27 4.26
N GLU A 120 -1.63 13.89 5.29
CA GLU A 120 -1.96 13.25 6.57
C GLU A 120 -2.88 12.04 6.38
N LEU A 121 -3.96 12.19 5.60
CA LEU A 121 -4.88 11.09 5.30
C LEU A 121 -4.21 9.95 4.52
N LEU A 122 -3.30 10.25 3.59
CA LEU A 122 -2.53 9.24 2.86
C LEU A 122 -1.59 8.45 3.79
N ILE A 123 -0.97 9.14 4.75
CA ILE A 123 -0.09 8.53 5.75
C ILE A 123 -0.92 7.64 6.68
N ASP A 124 -2.00 8.16 7.25
CA ASP A 124 -2.81 7.46 8.25
C ASP A 124 -3.55 6.26 7.68
N SER A 125 -4.03 6.37 6.43
CA SER A 125 -4.67 5.25 5.73
C SER A 125 -3.69 4.20 5.21
N GLY A 126 -2.37 4.43 5.29
CA GLY A 126 -1.35 3.58 4.67
C GLY A 126 -1.31 3.63 3.14
N SER A 127 -2.15 4.49 2.53
CA SER A 127 -2.24 4.61 1.07
C SER A 127 -0.96 5.15 0.44
N LEU A 128 -0.14 5.87 1.22
CA LEU A 128 1.17 6.37 0.78
C LEU A 128 2.07 5.23 0.28
N SER A 129 2.03 4.05 0.89
CA SER A 129 2.85 2.90 0.52
C SER A 129 2.63 2.38 -0.90
N TYR A 130 1.46 2.67 -1.51
CA TYR A 130 1.10 2.28 -2.87
C TYR A 130 1.52 3.30 -3.93
N ILE A 131 1.94 4.50 -3.53
CA ILE A 131 2.38 5.54 -4.44
C ILE A 131 3.87 5.36 -4.73
N LYS A 132 4.20 4.93 -5.95
CA LYS A 132 5.56 4.57 -6.35
C LYS A 132 6.18 5.61 -7.27
N GLN A 133 7.42 6.01 -6.95
CA GLN A 133 8.22 6.88 -7.80
C GLN A 133 8.97 6.06 -8.85
N ARG A 134 8.75 6.35 -10.11
CA ARG A 134 9.47 5.75 -11.24
C ARG A 134 10.77 6.51 -11.54
N PRO A 135 11.81 5.85 -12.08
CA PRO A 135 11.90 4.45 -12.51
C PRO A 135 12.24 3.46 -11.39
N TYR A 136 12.59 3.91 -10.20
CA TYR A 136 13.17 3.10 -9.12
C TYR A 136 12.17 2.26 -8.34
N ASN A 137 10.87 2.48 -8.54
CA ASN A 137 9.78 1.78 -7.84
C ASN A 137 9.84 1.91 -6.30
N ILE A 138 10.43 2.97 -5.81
CA ILE A 138 10.46 3.32 -4.37
C ILE A 138 9.17 4.03 -3.97
N ILE A 139 8.82 3.99 -2.69
CA ILE A 139 7.68 4.74 -2.16
C ILE A 139 7.98 6.23 -2.27
N ALA A 140 7.03 6.99 -2.83
CA ALA A 140 7.21 8.40 -3.08
C ALA A 140 7.13 9.21 -1.77
N LYS A 141 8.06 10.17 -1.60
CA LYS A 141 8.07 11.07 -0.43
C LYS A 141 7.19 12.29 -0.68
N PRO A 142 6.18 12.56 0.15
CA PRO A 142 5.20 13.62 -0.10
C PRO A 142 5.76 15.05 0.00
N ASN A 143 6.91 15.23 0.65
CA ASN A 143 7.51 16.54 0.87
C ASN A 143 7.84 17.31 -0.43
N ASN A 144 8.03 16.60 -1.54
CA ASN A 144 8.37 17.18 -2.84
C ASN A 144 7.17 17.28 -3.80
N TRP A 145 5.97 16.93 -3.37
CA TRP A 145 4.81 16.91 -4.23
C TRP A 145 4.24 18.31 -4.48
N THR A 146 3.95 18.60 -5.73
CA THR A 146 3.19 19.79 -6.12
C THR A 146 1.69 19.51 -6.00
N GLY A 147 0.89 20.58 -5.86
CA GLY A 147 -0.58 20.44 -5.78
C GLY A 147 -1.20 19.75 -7.01
N LYS A 148 -0.57 19.84 -8.20
CA LYS A 148 -1.02 19.15 -9.42
C LYS A 148 -0.81 17.64 -9.35
N GLU A 149 0.32 17.19 -8.81
CA GLU A 149 0.63 15.77 -8.65
C GLU A 149 -0.30 15.10 -7.64
N LEU A 150 -0.57 15.76 -6.52
CA LEU A 150 -1.55 15.30 -5.53
C LEU A 150 -2.94 15.11 -6.15
N LEU A 151 -3.40 16.05 -6.95
CA LEU A 151 -4.72 15.96 -7.59
C LEU A 151 -4.81 14.77 -8.56
N LEU A 152 -3.72 14.47 -9.29
CA LEU A 152 -3.65 13.33 -10.21
C LEU A 152 -3.64 11.98 -9.46
N ILE A 153 -2.93 11.91 -8.32
CA ILE A 153 -2.90 10.72 -7.47
C ILE A 153 -4.29 10.44 -6.92
N PHE A 154 -4.96 11.45 -6.37
CA PHE A 154 -6.32 11.31 -5.83
C PHE A 154 -7.34 10.86 -6.87
N LYS A 155 -7.32 11.43 -8.06
CA LYS A 155 -8.22 10.99 -9.15
C LYS A 155 -8.03 9.54 -9.56
N ARG A 156 -6.81 8.99 -9.45
CA ARG A 156 -6.52 7.59 -9.80
C ARG A 156 -6.80 6.57 -8.71
N VAL A 157 -6.74 6.98 -7.45
CA VAL A 157 -6.95 6.07 -6.30
C VAL A 157 -8.44 5.92 -5.98
N LEU A 158 -9.27 6.86 -6.42
CA LEU A 158 -10.71 6.94 -6.09
C LEU A 158 -11.64 6.72 -7.31
N SER A 159 -11.09 6.49 -8.50
CA SER A 159 -11.81 6.05 -9.70
C SER A 159 -11.72 4.53 -9.86
#